data_5734c51f25d7d55e70a0dd0541f0de75
#
_entry.id   5734c51f25d7d55e70a0dd0541f0de75
#
_cell.length_a   1.000
_cell.length_b   1.000
_cell.length_c   1.000
_cell.angle_alpha   90.00
_cell.angle_beta   90.00
_cell.angle_gamma   90.00
#
_symmetry.space_group_name_H-M   'P 1'
#
loop_
_entity.id
_entity.type
_entity.pdbx_description
1 polymer ?
#
loop_
_entity_poly.entity_id
_entity_poly.type
_entity_poly.pdbx_seq_one_letter_code
_entity_poly.pdbx_strand_id
1 'polypeptide(L)'
;MGNELHRAALRESELHAELLPYWRVSVVDVTGSTQIDLAERIRANTAIDGEVLIANYQSAGKGRLDREFIAAPSSALLFSLYKKITRPREEWNFLALLAALSIKEALQFLDSTADITVKWPNDLLIKERKIAGLLCQATEYGVIIGIGINVSMRSDELPVETATSLLLENFTELDRSNIVKKILQIFEEKFILWNLKGSAPFIPDYERACSSLHRQIQIILPNHAPMDAIAIGVTSLGELKLDGGTLVNSADVLHLR
;
A
#
# COMPACT_ATOMS: atom_id res chain seq x y z
N MET A 1 2.53 -9.29 -34.40
CA MET A 1 1.36 -8.48 -34.01
C MET A 1 1.21 -8.66 -32.48
N GLY A 2 1.62 -7.68 -31.70
CA GLY A 2 1.50 -7.74 -30.25
C GLY A 2 0.03 -7.71 -29.87
N ASN A 3 -0.36 -8.68 -29.06
CA ASN A 3 -1.68 -8.72 -28.43
C ASN A 3 -1.77 -7.45 -27.55
N GLU A 4 -2.47 -6.41 -27.99
CA GLU A 4 -2.73 -5.25 -27.13
C GLU A 4 -3.54 -5.76 -25.93
N LEU A 5 -2.92 -5.75 -24.76
CA LEU A 5 -3.62 -6.02 -23.51
C LEU A 5 -4.75 -4.98 -23.37
N HIS A 6 -5.98 -5.43 -23.51
CA HIS A 6 -7.15 -4.58 -23.32
C HIS A 6 -7.25 -4.25 -21.82
N ARG A 7 -6.77 -3.06 -21.44
CA ARG A 7 -6.84 -2.52 -20.07
C ARG A 7 -8.18 -1.82 -19.89
N ALA A 8 -9.19 -2.55 -19.45
CA ALA A 8 -10.50 -1.97 -19.18
C ALA A 8 -10.38 -0.88 -18.09
N ALA A 9 -11.06 0.26 -18.31
CA ALA A 9 -11.23 1.25 -17.27
C ALA A 9 -12.12 0.69 -16.15
N LEU A 10 -11.75 0.96 -14.90
CA LEU A 10 -12.60 0.66 -13.75
C LEU A 10 -13.87 1.52 -13.82
N ARG A 11 -14.99 0.93 -13.45
CA ARG A 11 -16.29 1.61 -13.38
C ARG A 11 -16.88 1.47 -11.99
N GLU A 12 -17.40 2.56 -11.48
CA GLU A 12 -18.01 2.61 -10.15
C GLU A 12 -19.14 1.57 -9.99
N SER A 13 -19.96 1.37 -11.02
CA SER A 13 -21.06 0.40 -11.03
C SER A 13 -20.63 -1.05 -10.81
N GLU A 14 -19.39 -1.41 -11.15
CA GLU A 14 -18.83 -2.75 -10.97
C GLU A 14 -18.39 -3.02 -9.52
N LEU A 15 -18.23 -1.95 -8.74
CA LEU A 15 -17.71 -1.99 -7.37
C LEU A 15 -18.83 -1.94 -6.32
N HIS A 16 -19.93 -1.26 -6.60
CA HIS A 16 -21.01 -1.06 -5.63
C HIS A 16 -21.77 -2.33 -5.23
N ALA A 17 -21.87 -3.32 -6.10
CA ALA A 17 -22.73 -4.48 -5.88
C ALA A 17 -22.20 -5.45 -4.79
N GLU A 18 -20.91 -5.43 -4.50
CA GLU A 18 -20.24 -6.44 -3.67
C GLU A 18 -19.45 -5.86 -2.48
N LEU A 19 -19.25 -4.53 -2.46
CA LEU A 19 -18.58 -3.90 -1.33
C LEU A 19 -19.55 -3.72 -0.17
N LEU A 20 -19.10 -4.17 0.99
CA LEU A 20 -19.82 -4.04 2.26
C LEU A 20 -20.22 -2.57 2.52
N PRO A 21 -21.28 -2.33 3.33
CA PRO A 21 -21.81 -0.99 3.58
C PRO A 21 -20.80 0.02 4.20
N TYR A 22 -19.60 -0.44 4.52
CA TYR A 22 -18.51 0.35 5.10
C TYR A 22 -17.75 1.22 4.10
N TRP A 23 -17.83 0.90 2.79
CA TRP A 23 -17.03 1.59 1.78
C TRP A 23 -17.90 2.46 0.87
N ARG A 24 -17.44 3.66 0.63
CA ARG A 24 -18.02 4.61 -0.33
C ARG A 24 -17.01 4.82 -1.45
N VAL A 25 -17.16 4.02 -2.49
CA VAL A 25 -16.22 4.01 -3.60
C VAL A 25 -16.65 4.99 -4.68
N SER A 26 -15.72 5.79 -5.15
CA SER A 26 -15.87 6.60 -6.37
C SER A 26 -14.70 6.34 -7.30
N VAL A 27 -14.97 6.39 -8.60
CA VAL A 27 -13.99 6.16 -9.66
C VAL A 27 -13.91 7.39 -10.54
N VAL A 28 -12.69 7.87 -10.80
CA VAL A 28 -12.41 8.95 -11.75
C VAL A 28 -11.51 8.43 -12.86
N ASP A 29 -11.69 8.93 -14.07
CA ASP A 29 -10.83 8.53 -15.19
C ASP A 29 -9.41 9.09 -15.02
N VAL A 30 -9.30 10.38 -14.68
CA VAL A 30 -8.03 11.07 -14.53
C VAL A 30 -8.09 12.03 -13.35
N THR A 31 -7.02 12.01 -12.54
CA THR A 31 -6.76 13.05 -11.53
C THR A 31 -5.26 13.33 -11.42
N GLY A 32 -4.89 14.36 -10.69
CA GLY A 32 -3.52 14.59 -10.27
C GLY A 32 -3.07 13.50 -9.30
N SER A 33 -3.81 13.31 -8.20
CA SER A 33 -3.52 12.31 -7.17
C SER A 33 -4.75 12.06 -6.31
N THR A 34 -5.19 10.81 -6.19
CA THR A 34 -6.28 10.40 -5.30
C THR A 34 -6.02 10.75 -3.84
N GLN A 35 -4.75 10.74 -3.43
CA GLN A 35 -4.32 11.14 -2.08
C GLN A 35 -4.59 12.63 -1.80
N ILE A 36 -4.26 13.49 -2.76
CA ILE A 36 -4.47 14.94 -2.65
C ILE A 36 -5.96 15.24 -2.66
N ASP A 37 -6.71 14.63 -3.58
CA ASP A 37 -8.15 14.84 -3.71
C ASP A 37 -8.91 14.48 -2.43
N LEU A 38 -8.58 13.32 -1.81
CA LEU A 38 -9.17 12.95 -0.51
C LEU A 38 -8.74 13.90 0.61
N ALA A 39 -7.49 14.35 0.62
CA ALA A 39 -7.04 15.33 1.62
C ALA A 39 -7.79 16.67 1.47
N GLU A 40 -8.13 17.08 0.27
CA GLU A 40 -8.95 18.27 0.02
C GLU A 40 -10.39 18.09 0.46
N ARG A 41 -11.01 16.94 0.19
CA ARG A 41 -12.35 16.61 0.68
C ARG A 41 -12.42 16.61 2.21
N ILE A 42 -11.39 16.08 2.89
CA ILE A 42 -11.31 16.10 4.36
C ILE A 42 -11.21 17.54 4.88
N ARG A 43 -10.35 18.38 4.29
CA ARG A 43 -10.23 19.79 4.68
C ARG A 43 -11.53 20.59 4.45
N ALA A 44 -12.29 20.25 3.42
CA ALA A 44 -13.59 20.82 3.13
C ALA A 44 -14.74 20.24 3.99
N ASN A 45 -14.45 19.29 4.90
CA ASN A 45 -15.43 18.54 5.69
C ASN A 45 -16.48 17.81 4.84
N THR A 46 -16.13 17.39 3.64
CA THR A 46 -17.01 16.64 2.73
C THR A 46 -16.69 15.14 2.70
N ALA A 47 -15.51 14.74 3.18
CA ALA A 47 -15.12 13.33 3.26
C ALA A 47 -15.85 12.60 4.39
N ILE A 48 -16.22 11.35 4.14
CA ILE A 48 -16.87 10.47 5.10
C ILE A 48 -15.95 9.29 5.46
N ASP A 49 -16.21 8.65 6.62
CA ASP A 49 -15.49 7.41 6.98
C ASP A 49 -15.76 6.31 5.96
N GLY A 50 -14.69 5.60 5.57
CA GLY A 50 -14.78 4.56 4.55
C GLY A 50 -14.85 5.09 3.11
N GLU A 51 -14.50 6.35 2.86
CA GLU A 51 -14.41 6.86 1.49
C GLU A 51 -13.19 6.30 0.76
N VAL A 52 -13.43 5.84 -0.47
CA VAL A 52 -12.40 5.31 -1.38
C VAL A 52 -12.48 6.04 -2.70
N LEU A 53 -11.39 6.63 -3.13
CA LEU A 53 -11.24 7.25 -4.44
C LEU A 53 -10.26 6.45 -5.28
N ILE A 54 -10.71 5.95 -6.42
CA ILE A 54 -9.91 5.18 -7.38
C ILE A 54 -9.72 6.02 -8.64
N ALA A 55 -8.53 5.99 -9.23
CA ALA A 55 -8.25 6.63 -10.51
C ALA A 55 -7.81 5.61 -11.56
N ASN A 56 -8.30 5.75 -12.78
CA ASN A 56 -7.79 5.00 -13.92
C ASN A 56 -6.40 5.49 -14.35
N TYR A 57 -6.12 6.78 -14.10
CA TYR A 57 -4.82 7.39 -14.33
C TYR A 57 -4.56 8.54 -13.34
N GLN A 58 -3.33 8.64 -12.82
CA GLN A 58 -2.84 9.78 -12.06
C GLN A 58 -1.71 10.48 -12.82
N SER A 59 -1.86 11.79 -13.05
CA SER A 59 -0.84 12.59 -13.75
C SER A 59 0.28 13.09 -12.83
N ALA A 60 0.08 13.04 -11.51
CA ALA A 60 1.04 13.47 -10.48
C ALA A 60 0.93 12.57 -9.24
N GLY A 61 0.93 11.24 -9.46
CA GLY A 61 0.85 10.25 -8.39
C GLY A 61 1.96 10.45 -7.35
N LYS A 62 1.63 10.39 -6.07
CA LYS A 62 2.55 10.66 -4.97
C LYS A 62 3.09 9.38 -4.34
N GLY A 63 4.39 9.39 -4.07
CA GLY A 63 5.09 8.45 -3.20
C GLY A 63 5.66 9.17 -1.97
N ARG A 64 6.45 8.46 -1.17
CA ARG A 64 7.16 9.04 -0.01
C ARG A 64 8.34 9.91 -0.49
N LEU A 65 8.71 10.90 0.36
CA LEU A 65 9.86 11.77 0.13
C LEU A 65 9.84 12.43 -1.26
N ASP A 66 8.66 12.97 -1.63
CA ASP A 66 8.41 13.67 -2.91
C ASP A 66 8.67 12.84 -4.18
N ARG A 67 8.80 11.52 -4.05
CA ARG A 67 8.85 10.64 -5.23
C ARG A 67 7.49 10.57 -5.91
N GLU A 68 7.52 10.25 -7.19
CA GLU A 68 6.32 10.05 -7.98
C GLU A 68 5.99 8.56 -8.10
N PHE A 69 4.71 8.24 -8.17
CA PHE A 69 4.22 6.93 -8.61
C PHE A 69 3.73 7.05 -10.05
N ILE A 70 4.52 6.53 -10.98
CA ILE A 70 4.28 6.64 -12.42
C ILE A 70 3.71 5.32 -12.92
N ALA A 71 2.60 5.39 -13.66
CA ALA A 71 1.99 4.24 -14.32
C ALA A 71 1.28 4.69 -15.60
N ALA A 72 1.30 3.87 -16.65
CA ALA A 72 0.50 4.11 -17.82
C ALA A 72 -1.01 4.01 -17.50
N PRO A 73 -1.88 4.69 -18.26
CA PRO A 73 -3.32 4.63 -18.02
C PRO A 73 -3.84 3.19 -17.90
N SER A 74 -4.64 2.94 -16.87
CA SER A 74 -5.25 1.63 -16.57
C SER A 74 -4.28 0.45 -16.37
N SER A 75 -2.97 0.68 -16.24
CA SER A 75 -1.96 -0.38 -16.03
C SER A 75 -1.72 -0.73 -14.57
N ALA A 76 -2.09 0.16 -13.68
CA ALA A 76 -1.96 0.00 -12.23
C ALA A 76 -3.32 0.18 -11.54
N LEU A 77 -3.45 -0.35 -10.34
CA LEU A 77 -4.54 -0.04 -9.43
C LEU A 77 -4.08 1.10 -8.53
N LEU A 78 -4.69 2.27 -8.73
CA LEU A 78 -4.35 3.52 -8.07
C LEU A 78 -5.55 3.99 -7.26
N PHE A 79 -5.43 3.98 -5.94
CA PHE A 79 -6.52 4.43 -5.08
C PHE A 79 -6.03 4.95 -3.74
N SER A 80 -6.88 5.73 -3.09
CA SER A 80 -6.70 6.15 -1.71
C SER A 80 -7.97 5.85 -0.93
N LEU A 81 -7.82 5.47 0.32
CA LEU A 81 -8.93 5.27 1.25
C LEU A 81 -8.75 6.15 2.48
N TYR A 82 -9.87 6.57 3.07
CA TYR A 82 -9.90 7.34 4.31
C TYR A 82 -10.64 6.57 5.41
N LYS A 83 -9.98 6.44 6.57
CA LYS A 83 -10.60 5.89 7.78
C LYS A 83 -10.49 6.86 8.95
N LYS A 84 -11.62 7.12 9.61
CA LYS A 84 -11.63 7.78 10.91
C LYS A 84 -11.16 6.83 11.99
N ILE A 85 -10.42 7.33 12.96
CA ILE A 85 -9.76 6.52 13.98
C ILE A 85 -10.06 7.10 15.36
N THR A 86 -10.44 6.22 16.28
CA THR A 86 -10.68 6.58 17.71
C THR A 86 -9.51 6.20 18.61
N ARG A 87 -8.56 5.40 18.12
CA ARG A 87 -7.35 5.02 18.87
C ARG A 87 -6.36 6.18 18.99
N PRO A 88 -5.46 6.13 19.98
CA PRO A 88 -4.40 7.12 20.17
C PRO A 88 -3.58 7.37 18.88
N ARG A 89 -3.23 8.63 18.65
CA ARG A 89 -2.58 9.06 17.41
C ARG A 89 -1.21 8.41 17.17
N GLU A 90 -0.49 8.10 18.22
CA GLU A 90 0.81 7.42 18.19
C GLU A 90 0.72 6.01 17.58
N GLU A 91 -0.45 5.36 17.63
CA GLU A 91 -0.68 4.04 17.06
C GLU A 91 -0.98 4.05 15.55
N TRP A 92 -1.27 5.22 14.97
CA TRP A 92 -1.74 5.33 13.59
C TRP A 92 -0.69 4.92 12.55
N ASN A 93 0.60 5.02 12.88
CA ASN A 93 1.68 4.59 11.98
C ASN A 93 1.61 3.10 11.65
N PHE A 94 1.06 2.29 12.56
CA PHE A 94 0.88 0.86 12.31
C PHE A 94 -0.08 0.56 11.15
N LEU A 95 -0.94 1.50 10.76
CA LEU A 95 -1.89 1.29 9.66
C LEU A 95 -1.22 1.11 8.29
N ALA A 96 -0.02 1.64 8.09
CA ALA A 96 0.77 1.35 6.89
C ALA A 96 1.13 -0.14 6.81
N LEU A 97 1.53 -0.72 7.95
CA LEU A 97 1.89 -2.13 8.07
C LEU A 97 0.64 -3.02 7.92
N LEU A 98 -0.47 -2.61 8.54
CA LEU A 98 -1.75 -3.31 8.43
C LEU A 98 -2.26 -3.34 6.99
N ALA A 99 -2.19 -2.21 6.28
CA ALA A 99 -2.58 -2.12 4.87
C ALA A 99 -1.68 -3.00 3.99
N ALA A 100 -0.37 -3.00 4.22
CA ALA A 100 0.56 -3.87 3.50
C ALA A 100 0.24 -5.35 3.71
N LEU A 101 -0.06 -5.78 4.96
CA LEU A 101 -0.53 -7.14 5.23
C LEU A 101 -1.83 -7.47 4.50
N SER A 102 -2.76 -6.52 4.47
CA SER A 102 -4.06 -6.73 3.80
C SER A 102 -3.90 -6.93 2.30
N ILE A 103 -3.04 -6.12 1.66
CA ILE A 103 -2.74 -6.26 0.24
C ILE A 103 -2.03 -7.60 -0.03
N LYS A 104 -1.02 -7.95 0.79
CA LYS A 104 -0.32 -9.23 0.67
C LYS A 104 -1.31 -10.40 0.70
N GLU A 105 -2.18 -10.44 1.70
CA GLU A 105 -3.15 -11.51 1.88
C GLU A 105 -4.17 -11.55 0.72
N ALA A 106 -4.64 -10.39 0.25
CA ALA A 106 -5.53 -10.30 -0.90
C ALA A 106 -4.89 -10.88 -2.17
N LEU A 107 -3.65 -10.48 -2.46
CA LEU A 107 -2.93 -10.99 -3.63
C LEU A 107 -2.59 -12.47 -3.51
N GLN A 108 -2.26 -12.98 -2.32
CA GLN A 108 -2.05 -14.41 -2.07
C GLN A 108 -3.36 -15.23 -2.16
N PHE A 109 -4.51 -14.62 -1.85
CA PHE A 109 -5.81 -15.26 -2.08
C PHE A 109 -6.09 -15.44 -3.57
N LEU A 110 -5.67 -14.46 -4.39
CA LEU A 110 -5.86 -14.49 -5.85
C LEU A 110 -4.84 -15.41 -6.54
N ASP A 111 -3.63 -15.52 -6.00
CA ASP A 111 -2.60 -16.46 -6.43
C ASP A 111 -1.82 -16.99 -5.22
N SER A 112 -2.18 -18.20 -4.79
CA SER A 112 -1.58 -18.84 -3.60
C SER A 112 -0.11 -19.25 -3.78
N THR A 113 0.41 -19.24 -5.00
CA THR A 113 1.81 -19.61 -5.31
C THR A 113 2.76 -18.43 -5.25
N ALA A 114 2.22 -17.20 -5.18
CA ALA A 114 3.03 -16.00 -5.18
C ALA A 114 3.76 -15.79 -3.83
N ASP A 115 5.09 -15.71 -3.89
CA ASP A 115 5.93 -15.37 -2.74
C ASP A 115 5.99 -13.85 -2.56
N ILE A 116 4.96 -13.31 -1.90
CA ILE A 116 4.82 -11.88 -1.64
C ILE A 116 5.37 -11.58 -0.25
N THR A 117 6.30 -10.65 -0.19
CA THR A 117 6.85 -10.12 1.06
C THR A 117 6.53 -8.65 1.23
N VAL A 118 6.50 -8.19 2.47
CA VAL A 118 6.43 -6.76 2.77
C VAL A 118 7.84 -6.23 3.05
N LYS A 119 8.15 -5.06 2.54
CA LYS A 119 9.37 -4.33 2.86
C LYS A 119 9.01 -3.11 3.68
N TRP A 120 9.53 -3.05 4.90
CA TRP A 120 9.29 -1.91 5.78
C TRP A 120 9.81 -0.60 5.14
N PRO A 121 9.08 0.51 5.24
CA PRO A 121 7.80 0.64 5.95
C PRO A 121 6.55 0.45 5.08
N ASN A 122 6.65 0.40 3.75
CA ASN A 122 5.49 0.68 2.89
C ASN A 122 5.51 0.03 1.50
N ASP A 123 6.35 -0.96 1.26
CA ASP A 123 6.44 -1.59 -0.06
C ASP A 123 6.05 -3.07 0.00
N LEU A 124 5.51 -3.59 -1.10
CA LEU A 124 5.34 -5.02 -1.31
C LEU A 124 6.27 -5.49 -2.44
N LEU A 125 6.87 -6.64 -2.23
CA LEU A 125 7.83 -7.21 -3.17
C LEU A 125 7.41 -8.63 -3.59
N ILE A 126 7.78 -9.01 -4.82
CA ILE A 126 7.89 -10.38 -5.28
C ILE A 126 9.32 -10.57 -5.80
N LYS A 127 10.04 -11.58 -5.29
CA LYS A 127 11.43 -11.86 -5.68
C LYS A 127 12.32 -10.61 -5.63
N GLU A 128 12.25 -9.86 -4.52
CA GLU A 128 12.96 -8.59 -4.28
C GLU A 128 12.59 -7.44 -5.25
N ARG A 129 11.57 -7.60 -6.12
CA ARG A 129 11.10 -6.54 -7.01
C ARG A 129 9.78 -5.97 -6.53
N LYS A 130 9.67 -4.64 -6.55
CA LYS A 130 8.50 -3.92 -6.04
C LYS A 130 7.29 -4.07 -6.94
N ILE A 131 6.17 -4.55 -6.39
CA ILE A 131 4.86 -4.62 -7.04
C ILE A 131 3.89 -3.55 -6.54
N ALA A 132 4.06 -3.06 -5.31
CA ALA A 132 3.17 -2.07 -4.75
C ALA A 132 3.90 -1.13 -3.79
N GLY A 133 3.35 0.07 -3.64
CA GLY A 133 3.78 1.06 -2.66
C GLY A 133 2.59 1.71 -1.98
N LEU A 134 2.77 2.06 -0.72
CA LEU A 134 1.77 2.71 0.11
C LEU A 134 2.25 4.07 0.59
N LEU A 135 1.31 5.01 0.79
CA LEU A 135 1.56 6.32 1.37
C LEU A 135 0.48 6.62 2.41
N CYS A 136 0.84 6.61 3.69
CA CYS A 136 -0.07 6.99 4.77
C CYS A 136 0.12 8.45 5.15
N GLN A 137 -0.98 9.15 5.31
CA GLN A 137 -1.02 10.55 5.73
C GLN A 137 -2.03 10.70 6.86
N ALA A 138 -1.54 11.12 8.02
CA ALA A 138 -2.41 11.44 9.15
C ALA A 138 -3.17 12.75 8.87
N THR A 139 -4.43 12.77 9.25
CA THR A 139 -5.33 13.94 9.23
C THR A 139 -5.71 14.34 10.65
N GLU A 140 -6.68 15.21 10.82
CA GLU A 140 -7.17 15.58 12.15
C GLU A 140 -7.88 14.40 12.85
N TYR A 141 -8.69 13.63 12.11
CA TYR A 141 -9.56 12.59 12.69
C TYR A 141 -9.28 11.17 12.20
N GLY A 142 -8.23 10.96 11.41
CA GLY A 142 -7.95 9.66 10.84
C GLY A 142 -6.76 9.65 9.90
N VAL A 143 -6.72 8.64 9.02
CA VAL A 143 -5.61 8.43 8.09
C VAL A 143 -6.13 8.26 6.68
N ILE A 144 -5.46 8.91 5.73
CA ILE A 144 -5.56 8.58 4.29
C ILE A 144 -4.47 7.57 3.98
N ILE A 145 -4.84 6.48 3.32
CA ILE A 145 -3.88 5.47 2.83
C ILE A 145 -3.97 5.45 1.32
N GLY A 146 -2.94 5.98 0.67
CA GLY A 146 -2.74 5.89 -0.77
C GLY A 146 -2.05 4.58 -1.12
N ILE A 147 -2.53 3.91 -2.16
CA ILE A 147 -2.07 2.59 -2.59
C ILE A 147 -1.90 2.60 -4.10
N GLY A 148 -0.71 2.20 -4.55
CA GLY A 148 -0.41 1.96 -5.95
C GLY A 148 0.09 0.53 -6.14
N ILE A 149 -0.57 -0.25 -7.00
CA ILE A 149 -0.20 -1.64 -7.32
C ILE A 149 0.03 -1.74 -8.82
N ASN A 150 1.20 -2.22 -9.22
CA ASN A 150 1.52 -2.51 -10.61
C ASN A 150 0.77 -3.78 -11.05
N VAL A 151 -0.29 -3.64 -11.82
CA VAL A 151 -1.14 -4.77 -12.21
C VAL A 151 -0.71 -5.33 -13.57
N SER A 152 -0.92 -4.58 -14.64
CA SER A 152 -0.68 -5.04 -16.01
C SER A 152 0.43 -4.27 -16.74
N MET A 153 1.34 -3.63 -15.98
CA MET A 153 2.50 -2.95 -16.55
C MET A 153 3.45 -3.95 -17.20
N ARG A 154 3.88 -3.65 -18.42
CA ARG A 154 4.91 -4.41 -19.12
C ARG A 154 6.30 -3.94 -18.68
N SER A 155 7.32 -4.70 -19.03
CA SER A 155 8.71 -4.39 -18.67
C SER A 155 9.19 -3.02 -19.16
N ASP A 156 8.72 -2.60 -20.34
CA ASP A 156 9.02 -1.29 -20.94
C ASP A 156 8.24 -0.11 -20.33
N GLU A 157 7.24 -0.39 -19.50
CA GLU A 157 6.42 0.61 -18.79
C GLU A 157 6.82 0.78 -17.33
N LEU A 158 7.67 -0.09 -16.80
CA LEU A 158 8.14 0.01 -15.41
C LEU A 158 9.13 1.17 -15.25
N PRO A 159 9.00 1.98 -14.17
CA PRO A 159 9.86 3.15 -13.99
C PRO A 159 11.31 2.81 -13.63
N VAL A 160 11.55 1.62 -13.08
CA VAL A 160 12.87 1.15 -12.64
C VAL A 160 12.99 -0.38 -12.76
N GLU A 161 14.20 -0.89 -12.95
CA GLU A 161 14.45 -2.34 -13.07
C GLU A 161 14.10 -3.15 -11.82
N THR A 162 14.10 -2.51 -10.65
CA THR A 162 13.73 -3.13 -9.38
C THR A 162 12.21 -3.19 -9.14
N ALA A 163 11.42 -2.77 -10.13
CA ALA A 163 9.96 -2.94 -10.10
C ALA A 163 9.52 -4.18 -10.88
N THR A 164 8.32 -4.65 -10.57
CA THR A 164 7.62 -5.71 -11.31
C THR A 164 6.12 -5.42 -11.31
N SER A 165 5.33 -6.28 -11.94
CA SER A 165 3.87 -6.20 -11.97
C SER A 165 3.26 -7.59 -11.80
N LEU A 166 1.97 -7.65 -11.45
CA LEU A 166 1.26 -8.93 -11.36
C LEU A 166 1.29 -9.68 -12.70
N LEU A 167 1.18 -8.96 -13.83
CA LEU A 167 1.31 -9.54 -15.16
C LEU A 167 2.67 -10.22 -15.36
N LEU A 168 3.77 -9.55 -15.02
CA LEU A 168 5.13 -10.07 -15.19
C LEU A 168 5.46 -11.21 -14.24
N GLU A 169 4.73 -11.30 -13.11
CA GLU A 169 4.81 -12.41 -12.16
C GLU A 169 3.80 -13.53 -12.47
N ASN A 170 3.14 -13.47 -13.63
CA ASN A 170 2.21 -14.48 -14.15
C ASN A 170 0.93 -14.69 -13.31
N PHE A 171 0.45 -13.66 -12.63
CA PHE A 171 -0.86 -13.71 -11.99
C PHE A 171 -1.95 -13.92 -13.02
N THR A 172 -2.88 -14.81 -12.73
CA THR A 172 -4.05 -15.06 -13.58
C THR A 172 -5.14 -14.02 -13.40
N GLU A 173 -5.24 -13.46 -12.19
CA GLU A 173 -6.19 -12.38 -11.89
C GLU A 173 -5.53 -11.01 -12.09
N LEU A 174 -5.98 -10.29 -13.10
CA LEU A 174 -5.52 -8.95 -13.42
C LEU A 174 -6.68 -7.93 -13.47
N ASP A 175 -7.90 -8.35 -13.13
CA ASP A 175 -9.04 -7.45 -12.99
C ASP A 175 -8.87 -6.58 -11.74
N ARG A 176 -8.67 -5.30 -11.96
CA ARG A 176 -8.46 -4.32 -10.90
C ARG A 176 -9.68 -4.19 -9.98
N SER A 177 -10.90 -4.47 -10.48
CA SER A 177 -12.13 -4.47 -9.67
C SER A 177 -12.11 -5.60 -8.65
N ASN A 178 -11.72 -6.80 -9.05
CA ASN A 178 -11.62 -7.96 -8.16
C ASN A 178 -10.51 -7.76 -7.13
N ILE A 179 -9.37 -7.22 -7.57
CA ILE A 179 -8.23 -6.96 -6.68
C ILE A 179 -8.60 -5.94 -5.60
N VAL A 180 -9.19 -4.79 -5.98
CA VAL A 180 -9.55 -3.75 -4.99
C VAL A 180 -10.64 -4.21 -4.04
N LYS A 181 -11.66 -4.93 -4.53
CA LYS A 181 -12.72 -5.50 -3.67
C LYS A 181 -12.12 -6.42 -2.61
N LYS A 182 -11.21 -7.31 -3.00
CA LYS A 182 -10.58 -8.24 -2.06
C LYS A 182 -9.71 -7.52 -1.04
N ILE A 183 -8.95 -6.51 -1.46
CA ILE A 183 -8.13 -5.69 -0.55
C ILE A 183 -9.01 -4.96 0.47
N LEU A 184 -10.06 -4.30 0.03
CA LEU A 184 -10.95 -3.54 0.92
C LEU A 184 -11.65 -4.45 1.93
N GLN A 185 -12.08 -5.65 1.51
CA GLN A 185 -12.67 -6.64 2.41
C GLN A 185 -11.69 -7.04 3.52
N ILE A 186 -10.48 -7.48 3.16
CA ILE A 186 -9.49 -7.95 4.13
C ILE A 186 -9.01 -6.79 5.02
N PHE A 187 -8.83 -5.60 4.44
CA PHE A 187 -8.43 -4.44 5.22
C PHE A 187 -9.48 -4.06 6.27
N GLU A 188 -10.78 -4.07 5.92
CA GLU A 188 -11.84 -3.76 6.89
C GLU A 188 -11.87 -4.74 8.05
N GLU A 189 -11.76 -6.05 7.79
CA GLU A 189 -11.70 -7.08 8.83
C GLU A 189 -10.53 -6.84 9.80
N LYS A 190 -9.35 -6.56 9.24
CA LYS A 190 -8.15 -6.26 10.04
C LYS A 190 -8.26 -4.91 10.76
N PHE A 191 -8.82 -3.89 10.14
CA PHE A 191 -9.02 -2.59 10.73
C PHE A 191 -9.98 -2.63 11.93
N ILE A 192 -11.09 -3.36 11.82
CA ILE A 192 -12.01 -3.58 12.94
C ILE A 192 -11.29 -4.26 14.10
N LEU A 193 -10.54 -5.31 13.84
CA LEU A 193 -9.78 -6.02 14.88
C LEU A 193 -8.69 -5.13 15.50
N TRP A 194 -7.95 -4.37 14.66
CA TRP A 194 -6.96 -3.42 15.14
C TRP A 194 -7.59 -2.31 16.00
N ASN A 195 -8.73 -1.80 15.59
CA ASN A 195 -9.43 -0.76 16.36
C ASN A 195 -9.89 -1.27 17.74
N LEU A 196 -10.21 -2.56 17.84
CA LEU A 196 -10.62 -3.21 19.11
C LEU A 196 -9.42 -3.62 19.99
N LYS A 197 -8.37 -4.19 19.40
CA LYS A 197 -7.29 -4.88 20.15
C LYS A 197 -5.89 -4.24 19.97
N GLY A 198 -5.76 -3.21 19.14
CA GLY A 198 -4.47 -2.64 18.78
C GLY A 198 -3.67 -3.54 17.83
N SER A 199 -2.39 -3.23 17.71
CA SER A 199 -1.48 -3.87 16.74
C SER A 199 -0.95 -5.24 17.16
N ALA A 200 -0.99 -5.58 18.46
CA ALA A 200 -0.38 -6.80 18.99
C ALA A 200 -0.76 -8.09 18.23
N PRO A 201 -2.03 -8.32 17.79
CA PRO A 201 -2.38 -9.52 17.04
C PRO A 201 -1.71 -9.64 15.67
N PHE A 202 -1.25 -8.53 15.09
CA PHE A 202 -0.72 -8.47 13.73
C PHE A 202 0.81 -8.49 13.65
N ILE A 203 1.51 -8.20 14.76
CA ILE A 203 2.98 -8.14 14.79
C ILE A 203 3.61 -9.45 14.33
N PRO A 204 3.22 -10.65 14.82
CA PRO A 204 3.84 -11.90 14.38
C PRO A 204 3.67 -12.17 12.89
N ASP A 205 2.51 -11.84 12.32
CA ASP A 205 2.23 -12.04 10.91
C ASP A 205 3.01 -11.04 10.04
N TYR A 206 3.12 -9.79 10.51
CA TYR A 206 3.93 -8.79 9.83
C TYR A 206 5.42 -9.17 9.84
N GLU A 207 5.97 -9.54 11.00
CA GLU A 207 7.38 -9.93 11.13
C GLU A 207 7.71 -11.14 10.25
N ARG A 208 6.82 -12.14 10.18
CA ARG A 208 6.97 -13.29 9.29
C ARG A 208 6.99 -12.91 7.81
N ALA A 209 6.20 -11.90 7.43
CA ALA A 209 6.08 -11.42 6.06
C ALA A 209 7.17 -10.41 5.67
N CYS A 210 7.87 -9.82 6.64
CA CYS A 210 8.75 -8.68 6.42
C CYS A 210 10.14 -9.11 5.94
N SER A 211 10.45 -8.82 4.67
CA SER A 211 11.76 -9.11 4.07
C SER A 211 12.89 -8.20 4.56
N SER A 212 12.58 -7.15 5.33
CA SER A 212 13.62 -6.29 5.91
C SER A 212 14.19 -6.84 7.22
N LEU A 213 13.55 -7.81 7.87
CA LEU A 213 13.97 -8.35 9.15
C LEU A 213 15.06 -9.43 9.00
N HIS A 214 15.88 -9.54 10.04
CA HIS A 214 16.93 -10.54 10.19
C HIS A 214 18.00 -10.53 9.07
N ARG A 215 18.19 -9.37 8.46
CA ARG A 215 19.23 -9.13 7.45
C ARG A 215 19.89 -7.77 7.65
N GLN A 216 21.07 -7.61 7.05
CA GLN A 216 21.72 -6.29 6.99
C GLN A 216 20.95 -5.36 6.07
N ILE A 217 20.67 -4.19 6.57
CA ILE A 217 19.99 -3.12 5.87
C ILE A 217 20.74 -1.82 6.06
N GLN A 218 20.58 -0.90 5.09
CA GLN A 218 21.01 0.47 5.24
C GLN A 218 19.78 1.35 5.45
N ILE A 219 19.78 2.11 6.54
CA ILE A 219 18.76 3.08 6.90
C ILE A 219 19.19 4.44 6.37
N ILE A 220 18.31 5.06 5.60
CA ILE A 220 18.53 6.40 5.05
C ILE A 220 17.47 7.33 5.63
N LEU A 221 17.89 8.20 6.53
CA LEU A 221 17.06 9.26 7.11
C LEU A 221 17.33 10.58 6.39
N PRO A 222 16.33 11.45 6.20
CA PRO A 222 16.55 12.79 5.66
C PRO A 222 17.60 13.54 6.48
N ASN A 223 18.57 14.15 5.80
CA ASN A 223 19.65 14.97 6.41
C ASN A 223 20.57 14.22 7.39
N HIS A 224 20.62 12.90 7.34
CA HIS A 224 21.56 12.09 8.12
C HIS A 224 22.40 11.22 7.20
N ALA A 225 23.60 10.86 7.65
CA ALA A 225 24.40 9.86 6.96
C ALA A 225 23.67 8.49 6.97
N PRO A 226 23.77 7.70 5.90
CA PRO A 226 23.25 6.34 5.91
C PRO A 226 23.84 5.52 7.05
N MET A 227 23.04 4.68 7.68
CA MET A 227 23.43 3.84 8.82
C MET A 227 23.14 2.37 8.49
N ASP A 228 24.16 1.53 8.58
CA ASP A 228 24.02 0.10 8.44
C ASP A 228 23.60 -0.54 9.77
N ALA A 229 22.63 -1.43 9.74
CA ALA A 229 22.09 -2.10 10.93
C ALA A 229 21.43 -3.43 10.55
N ILE A 230 21.08 -4.23 11.56
CA ILE A 230 20.21 -5.39 11.40
C ILE A 230 18.85 -5.05 12.00
N ALA A 231 17.79 -5.16 11.18
CA ALA A 231 16.43 -5.04 11.68
C ALA A 231 16.00 -6.33 12.38
N ILE A 232 15.50 -6.24 13.60
CA ILE A 232 15.19 -7.41 14.45
C ILE A 232 13.70 -7.56 14.77
N GLY A 233 12.87 -6.61 14.39
CA GLY A 233 11.42 -6.66 14.61
C GLY A 233 10.75 -5.32 14.39
N VAL A 234 9.45 -5.25 14.72
CA VAL A 234 8.67 -4.01 14.73
C VAL A 234 8.04 -3.77 16.09
N THR A 235 7.75 -2.51 16.41
CA THR A 235 7.02 -2.13 17.64
C THR A 235 5.51 -2.16 17.41
N SER A 236 4.75 -2.07 18.49
CA SER A 236 3.30 -1.87 18.44
C SER A 236 2.87 -0.55 17.79
N LEU A 237 3.79 0.38 17.64
CA LEU A 237 3.59 1.66 16.96
C LEU A 237 4.01 1.63 15.47
N GLY A 238 4.50 0.48 14.97
CA GLY A 238 4.94 0.32 13.59
C GLY A 238 6.38 0.74 13.31
N GLU A 239 7.16 1.06 14.35
CA GLU A 239 8.57 1.42 14.23
C GLU A 239 9.42 0.19 13.96
N LEU A 240 10.48 0.33 13.17
CA LEU A 240 11.48 -0.71 12.95
C LEU A 240 12.44 -0.75 14.14
N LYS A 241 12.63 -1.93 14.73
CA LYS A 241 13.62 -2.17 15.79
C LYS A 241 14.94 -2.62 15.19
N LEU A 242 16.02 -1.97 15.57
CA LEU A 242 17.37 -2.32 15.17
C LEU A 242 18.13 -3.05 16.28
N ASP A 243 19.11 -3.85 15.92
CA ASP A 243 19.95 -4.64 16.83
C ASP A 243 20.70 -3.79 17.88
N GLY A 244 21.01 -2.53 17.55
CA GLY A 244 21.56 -1.54 18.50
C GLY A 244 20.56 -0.91 19.47
N GLY A 245 19.28 -1.37 19.48
CA GLY A 245 18.22 -0.82 20.34
C GLY A 245 17.56 0.45 19.78
N THR A 246 18.00 0.95 18.64
CA THR A 246 17.40 2.12 17.98
C THR A 246 16.04 1.77 17.40
N LEU A 247 15.07 2.68 17.56
CA LEU A 247 13.76 2.61 16.93
C LEU A 247 13.68 3.62 15.80
N VAL A 248 13.16 3.18 14.64
CA VAL A 248 13.03 4.02 13.44
C VAL A 248 11.57 4.11 13.05
N ASN A 249 11.02 5.33 13.08
CA ASN A 249 9.61 5.58 12.74
C ASN A 249 9.35 5.62 11.23
N SER A 250 10.29 6.18 10.46
CA SER A 250 10.18 6.35 9.03
C SER A 250 11.56 6.57 8.42
N ALA A 251 11.92 5.76 7.44
CA ALA A 251 13.17 5.86 6.70
C ALA A 251 13.02 5.18 5.34
N ASP A 252 13.98 5.43 4.44
CA ASP A 252 14.22 4.50 3.34
C ASP A 252 15.11 3.36 3.83
N VAL A 253 14.78 2.16 3.39
CA VAL A 253 15.53 0.96 3.72
C VAL A 253 16.08 0.34 2.44
N LEU A 254 17.40 0.18 2.38
CA LEU A 254 18.06 -0.61 1.34
C LEU A 254 18.47 -1.95 1.93
N HIS A 255 18.11 -3.04 1.25
CA HIS A 255 18.59 -4.37 1.59
C HIS A 255 20.03 -4.51 1.09
N LEU A 256 20.96 -4.73 1.99
CA LEU A 256 22.36 -5.02 1.64
C LEU A 256 22.47 -6.50 1.22
N ARG A 257 23.36 -6.75 0.25
CA ARG A 257 23.64 -8.09 -0.28
C ARG A 257 24.73 -8.78 0.50
#